data_7fe936f9ec7218a01879759077e6976d
#
_entry.id   7fe936f9ec7218a01879759077e6976d
#
_cell.length_a   1.000
_cell.length_b   1.000
_cell.length_c   1.000
_cell.angle_alpha   90.00
_cell.angle_beta   90.00
_cell.angle_gamma   90.00
#
_symmetry.space_group_name_H-M   'P 1'
#
loop_
_entity.id
_entity.type
_entity.pdbx_description
1 polymer ?
#
loop_
_entity_poly.entity_id
_entity_poly.type
_entity_poly.pdbx_seq_one_letter_code
_entity_poly.pdbx_strand_id
1 'polypeptide(L)'
;ESAQPDECYEHEGVLIVPVTALRAHLGKIADRFFEHPSQRLRLIGVTGTNGKTSVSHYIATLLQETGTPCGVVGTLGYGMPGALQEGAHTTPDVVQINRVLSNIIAQGGRAAAMEVSSHALEQGRVDNLTMAGAVFTNLTRDHLDYHGSMDAYGAAKARLFHREELHFAVINFDDPFGRQLYETLDGKCDRVRYSLHEAQTELWLTEFAPSIDGFSASVDGLWGRFNVSARVLGSFNVSNILAAMAAVLSLGVPVERVQQ
;
A
#
# COMPACT_ATOMS: atom_id res chain seq x y z
N GLU A 1 -27.68 -29.05 1.08
CA GLU A 1 -28.67 -27.99 0.79
C GLU A 1 -29.52 -27.70 2.03
N SER A 2 -29.59 -26.44 2.39
CA SER A 2 -30.53 -25.80 3.33
C SER A 2 -30.60 -26.33 4.75
N ALA A 3 -29.54 -26.22 5.54
CA ALA A 3 -29.74 -25.84 6.91
C ALA A 3 -30.33 -24.41 6.93
N GLN A 4 -31.35 -24.15 7.73
CA GLN A 4 -31.86 -22.79 7.87
C GLN A 4 -30.72 -21.87 8.34
N PRO A 5 -30.63 -20.60 7.90
CA PRO A 5 -29.46 -19.73 8.09
C PRO A 5 -29.00 -19.52 9.54
N ASP A 6 -29.78 -19.91 10.52
CA ASP A 6 -29.54 -19.66 11.94
C ASP A 6 -29.35 -20.95 12.78
N GLU A 7 -29.42 -22.14 12.18
CA GLU A 7 -29.24 -23.38 12.94
C GLU A 7 -27.79 -23.91 12.84
N CYS A 8 -27.10 -23.91 13.99
CA CYS A 8 -25.83 -24.58 14.12
C CYS A 8 -26.04 -26.09 14.26
N TYR A 9 -25.19 -26.89 13.61
CA TYR A 9 -25.20 -28.35 13.76
C TYR A 9 -23.80 -28.91 13.86
N GLU A 10 -23.69 -30.09 14.46
CA GLU A 10 -22.41 -30.80 14.59
C GLU A 10 -22.29 -31.87 13.49
N HIS A 11 -21.14 -31.93 12.85
CA HIS A 11 -20.79 -32.96 11.87
C HIS A 11 -19.35 -33.44 12.11
N GLU A 12 -19.17 -34.72 12.36
CA GLU A 12 -17.88 -35.35 12.64
C GLU A 12 -17.05 -34.63 13.76
N GLY A 13 -17.72 -34.17 14.81
CA GLY A 13 -17.08 -33.44 15.92
C GLY A 13 -16.74 -31.97 15.61
N VAL A 14 -17.18 -31.46 14.47
CA VAL A 14 -17.00 -30.05 14.05
C VAL A 14 -18.34 -29.32 14.13
N LEU A 15 -18.38 -28.19 14.85
CA LEU A 15 -19.53 -27.31 14.85
C LEU A 15 -19.62 -26.55 13.53
N ILE A 16 -20.70 -26.76 12.80
CA ILE A 16 -21.00 -26.06 11.54
C ILE A 16 -21.98 -24.93 11.85
N VAL A 17 -21.56 -23.70 11.54
CA VAL A 17 -22.37 -22.49 11.70
C VAL A 17 -22.72 -21.95 10.31
N PRO A 18 -23.97 -22.10 9.86
CA PRO A 18 -24.42 -21.50 8.61
C PRO A 18 -24.43 -19.97 8.72
N VAL A 19 -23.86 -19.28 7.73
CA VAL A 19 -23.85 -17.81 7.69
C VAL A 19 -24.43 -17.34 6.37
N THR A 20 -25.53 -16.59 6.42
CA THR A 20 -26.14 -15.96 5.24
C THR A 20 -25.15 -14.97 4.63
N ALA A 21 -24.96 -15.01 3.30
CA ALA A 21 -24.02 -14.15 2.59
C ALA A 21 -22.59 -14.21 3.18
N LEU A 22 -22.08 -15.40 3.52
CA LEU A 22 -20.78 -15.62 4.14
C LEU A 22 -19.65 -14.80 3.48
N ARG A 23 -19.69 -14.68 2.14
CA ARG A 23 -18.69 -13.92 1.40
C ARG A 23 -18.60 -12.45 1.83
N ALA A 24 -19.71 -11.81 2.19
CA ALA A 24 -19.76 -10.44 2.69
C ALA A 24 -19.21 -10.30 4.12
N HIS A 25 -19.23 -11.37 4.89
CA HIS A 25 -18.74 -11.41 6.28
C HIS A 25 -17.33 -11.97 6.42
N LEU A 26 -16.79 -12.57 5.36
CA LEU A 26 -15.51 -13.29 5.39
C LEU A 26 -14.35 -12.40 5.88
N GLY A 27 -14.32 -11.14 5.45
CA GLY A 27 -13.30 -10.18 5.90
C GLY A 27 -13.32 -9.95 7.41
N LYS A 28 -14.51 -9.72 7.97
CA LYS A 28 -14.68 -9.53 9.43
C LYS A 28 -14.36 -10.80 10.22
N ILE A 29 -14.72 -11.96 9.67
CA ILE A 29 -14.41 -13.26 10.29
C ILE A 29 -12.90 -13.48 10.29
N ALA A 30 -12.23 -13.28 9.16
CA ALA A 30 -10.79 -13.43 9.06
C ALA A 30 -10.04 -12.45 9.96
N ASP A 31 -10.40 -11.16 9.94
CA ASP A 31 -9.81 -10.12 10.78
C ASP A 31 -9.90 -10.50 12.28
N ARG A 32 -11.08 -10.93 12.73
CA ARG A 32 -11.27 -11.39 14.11
C ARG A 32 -10.51 -12.69 14.42
N PHE A 33 -10.52 -13.66 13.51
CA PHE A 33 -9.83 -14.95 13.70
C PHE A 33 -8.31 -14.77 13.85
N PHE A 34 -7.73 -13.84 13.11
CA PHE A 34 -6.31 -13.49 13.17
C PHE A 34 -5.99 -12.35 14.16
N GLU A 35 -6.92 -12.02 15.08
CA GLU A 35 -6.73 -11.03 16.15
C GLU A 35 -6.41 -9.62 15.63
N HIS A 36 -7.15 -9.15 14.61
CA HIS A 36 -7.07 -7.80 14.06
C HIS A 36 -5.64 -7.38 13.63
N PRO A 37 -4.96 -8.15 12.76
CA PRO A 37 -3.54 -7.95 12.51
C PRO A 37 -3.23 -6.61 11.84
N SER A 38 -4.14 -6.06 11.01
CA SER A 38 -3.96 -4.76 10.37
C SER A 38 -3.97 -3.59 11.37
N GLN A 39 -4.64 -3.73 12.51
CA GLN A 39 -4.65 -2.72 13.58
C GLN A 39 -3.37 -2.74 14.43
N ARG A 40 -2.61 -3.82 14.37
CA ARG A 40 -1.37 -4.04 15.14
C ARG A 40 -0.11 -3.69 14.34
N LEU A 41 -0.27 -3.39 13.04
CA LEU A 41 0.79 -3.00 12.12
C LEU A 41 0.52 -1.57 11.58
N ARG A 42 1.58 -0.85 11.25
CA ARG A 42 1.47 0.33 10.39
C ARG A 42 1.34 -0.16 8.94
N LEU A 43 0.12 -0.45 8.51
CA LEU A 43 -0.15 -0.98 7.17
C LEU A 43 -0.23 0.16 6.15
N ILE A 44 0.57 0.09 5.08
CA ILE A 44 0.62 1.07 4.00
C ILE A 44 0.16 0.39 2.72
N GLY A 45 -0.92 0.89 2.14
CA GLY A 45 -1.43 0.42 0.85
C GLY A 45 -0.81 1.20 -0.32
N VAL A 46 -0.27 0.49 -1.31
CA VAL A 46 0.31 1.10 -2.52
C VAL A 46 -0.54 0.72 -3.73
N THR A 47 -1.10 1.70 -4.42
CA THR A 47 -1.88 1.49 -5.64
C THR A 47 -1.38 2.35 -6.80
N GLY A 48 -1.75 1.98 -8.01
CA GLY A 48 -1.39 2.61 -9.28
C GLY A 48 -1.35 1.57 -10.38
N THR A 49 -1.09 1.97 -11.61
CA THR A 49 -0.87 1.03 -12.72
C THR A 49 0.51 0.39 -12.57
N ASN A 50 1.56 1.18 -12.51
CA ASN A 50 2.96 0.78 -12.41
C ASN A 50 3.58 1.24 -11.09
N GLY A 51 4.70 0.63 -10.69
CA GLY A 51 5.50 1.06 -9.54
C GLY A 51 5.06 0.48 -8.19
N LYS A 52 3.91 -0.17 -8.06
CA LYS A 52 3.42 -0.74 -6.79
C LYS A 52 4.47 -1.62 -6.10
N THR A 53 5.03 -2.57 -6.82
CA THR A 53 6.04 -3.51 -6.32
C THR A 53 7.30 -2.79 -5.87
N SER A 54 7.83 -1.89 -6.71
CA SER A 54 9.03 -1.12 -6.36
C SER A 54 8.79 -0.26 -5.11
N VAL A 55 7.68 0.48 -5.06
CA VAL A 55 7.35 1.37 -3.95
C VAL A 55 7.14 0.58 -2.65
N SER A 56 6.41 -0.54 -2.67
CA SER A 56 6.20 -1.36 -1.48
C SER A 56 7.51 -1.93 -0.94
N HIS A 57 8.41 -2.37 -1.81
CA HIS A 57 9.74 -2.85 -1.42
C HIS A 57 10.64 -1.72 -0.92
N TYR A 58 10.63 -0.53 -1.56
CA TYR A 58 11.39 0.62 -1.08
C TYR A 58 10.90 1.09 0.29
N ILE A 59 9.58 1.14 0.53
CA ILE A 59 9.03 1.43 1.87
C ILE A 59 9.54 0.42 2.89
N ALA A 60 9.47 -0.87 2.58
CA ALA A 60 9.92 -1.92 3.49
C ALA A 60 11.42 -1.82 3.79
N THR A 61 12.24 -1.57 2.77
CA THR A 61 13.69 -1.38 2.93
C THR A 61 13.99 -0.15 3.80
N LEU A 62 13.42 1.00 3.49
CA LEU A 62 13.63 2.23 4.26
C LEU A 62 13.19 2.08 5.73
N LEU A 63 12.05 1.46 5.99
CA LEU A 63 11.60 1.20 7.36
C LEU A 63 12.52 0.22 8.09
N GLN A 64 12.99 -0.82 7.43
CA GLN A 64 13.93 -1.80 7.99
C GLN A 64 15.25 -1.12 8.39
N GLU A 65 15.85 -0.34 7.49
CA GLU A 65 17.10 0.39 7.73
C GLU A 65 16.95 1.45 8.85
N THR A 66 15.76 2.02 9.00
CA THR A 66 15.46 2.98 10.07
C THR A 66 15.02 2.33 11.38
N GLY A 67 15.08 1.00 11.49
CA GLY A 67 14.83 0.24 12.71
C GLY A 67 13.37 -0.14 12.95
N THR A 68 12.52 -0.07 11.92
CA THR A 68 11.14 -0.55 11.97
C THR A 68 10.97 -1.78 11.07
N PRO A 69 10.98 -3.01 11.61
CA PRO A 69 10.81 -4.21 10.81
C PRO A 69 9.49 -4.16 10.02
N CYS A 70 9.59 -4.25 8.69
CA CYS A 70 8.47 -4.10 7.78
C CYS A 70 8.34 -5.30 6.85
N GLY A 71 7.16 -5.91 6.82
CA GLY A 71 6.83 -6.95 5.87
C GLY A 71 6.33 -6.39 4.53
N VAL A 72 6.24 -7.26 3.53
CA VAL A 72 5.72 -6.95 2.19
C VAL A 72 4.59 -7.91 1.84
N VAL A 73 3.58 -7.39 1.14
CA VAL A 73 2.51 -8.19 0.52
C VAL A 73 2.36 -7.73 -0.92
N GLY A 74 2.78 -8.54 -1.87
CA GLY A 74 2.77 -8.10 -3.27
C GLY A 74 3.16 -9.17 -4.28
N THR A 75 3.41 -8.73 -5.50
CA THR A 75 3.67 -9.59 -6.67
C THR A 75 4.89 -10.50 -6.48
N LEU A 76 5.94 -10.03 -5.80
CA LEU A 76 7.16 -10.81 -5.56
C LEU A 76 7.04 -11.76 -4.35
N GLY A 77 5.89 -11.79 -3.70
CA GLY A 77 5.63 -12.66 -2.55
C GLY A 77 5.18 -11.91 -1.30
N TYR A 78 5.02 -12.65 -0.21
CA TYR A 78 4.45 -12.20 1.05
C TYR A 78 5.33 -12.55 2.23
N GLY A 79 5.52 -11.64 3.16
CA GLY A 79 6.25 -11.90 4.41
C GLY A 79 7.33 -10.87 4.71
N MET A 80 8.30 -11.26 5.52
CA MET A 80 9.45 -10.41 5.82
C MET A 80 10.48 -10.45 4.67
N PRO A 81 11.13 -9.32 4.32
CA PRO A 81 12.20 -9.29 3.34
C PRO A 81 13.28 -10.33 3.64
N GLY A 82 13.72 -11.06 2.60
CA GLY A 82 14.67 -12.18 2.73
C GLY A 82 14.01 -13.54 3.02
N ALA A 83 12.72 -13.59 3.35
CA ALA A 83 11.96 -14.82 3.61
C ALA A 83 10.54 -14.77 3.00
N LEU A 84 10.42 -14.17 1.81
CA LEU A 84 9.14 -14.07 1.12
C LEU A 84 8.65 -15.43 0.64
N GLN A 85 7.38 -15.69 0.87
CA GLN A 85 6.67 -16.85 0.33
C GLN A 85 6.03 -16.47 -1.01
N GLU A 86 6.13 -17.32 -2.00
CA GLU A 86 5.47 -17.12 -3.29
C GLU A 86 3.95 -17.01 -3.13
N GLY A 87 3.35 -16.13 -3.88
CA GLY A 87 1.91 -15.88 -3.89
C GLY A 87 1.32 -15.93 -5.30
N ALA A 88 0.08 -16.40 -5.41
CA ALA A 88 -0.61 -16.50 -6.69
C ALA A 88 -1.12 -15.14 -7.22
N HIS A 89 -1.23 -14.12 -6.38
CA HIS A 89 -1.84 -12.83 -6.72
C HIS A 89 -1.06 -11.66 -6.12
N THR A 90 -1.01 -10.55 -6.84
CA THR A 90 -0.45 -9.28 -6.34
C THR A 90 -1.08 -8.85 -5.02
N THR A 91 -2.41 -8.96 -4.92
CA THR A 91 -3.18 -8.75 -3.69
C THR A 91 -3.99 -10.03 -3.44
N PRO A 92 -3.67 -10.82 -2.42
CA PRO A 92 -4.35 -12.08 -2.14
C PRO A 92 -5.81 -11.88 -1.70
N ASP A 93 -6.52 -12.97 -1.44
CA ASP A 93 -7.84 -12.91 -0.81
C ASP A 93 -7.74 -12.44 0.66
N VAL A 94 -8.87 -12.07 1.21
CA VAL A 94 -8.93 -11.46 2.55
C VAL A 94 -8.46 -12.39 3.67
N VAL A 95 -8.64 -13.71 3.55
CA VAL A 95 -8.18 -14.68 4.56
C VAL A 95 -6.66 -14.79 4.51
N GLN A 96 -6.11 -14.89 3.30
CA GLN A 96 -4.66 -14.96 3.09
C GLN A 96 -3.97 -13.66 3.52
N ILE A 97 -4.55 -12.48 3.25
CA ILE A 97 -4.01 -11.20 3.73
C ILE A 97 -3.88 -11.21 5.25
N ASN A 98 -4.96 -11.52 5.97
CA ASN A 98 -4.95 -11.52 7.43
C ASN A 98 -3.94 -12.54 8.01
N ARG A 99 -3.83 -13.72 7.40
CA ARG A 99 -2.82 -14.73 7.75
C ARG A 99 -1.40 -14.19 7.58
N VAL A 100 -1.12 -13.56 6.45
CA VAL A 100 0.21 -12.98 6.15
C VAL A 100 0.55 -11.86 7.14
N LEU A 101 -0.37 -10.96 7.42
CA LEU A 101 -0.16 -9.88 8.40
C LEU A 101 0.09 -10.44 9.80
N SER A 102 -0.65 -11.47 10.21
CA SER A 102 -0.42 -12.16 11.48
C SER A 102 0.97 -12.82 11.54
N ASN A 103 1.41 -13.45 10.44
CA ASN A 103 2.76 -14.04 10.36
C ASN A 103 3.86 -12.98 10.40
N ILE A 104 3.67 -11.81 9.76
CA ILE A 104 4.59 -10.67 9.86
C ILE A 104 4.74 -10.22 11.31
N ILE A 105 3.64 -10.10 12.05
CA ILE A 105 3.67 -9.76 13.48
C ILE A 105 4.42 -10.82 14.28
N ALA A 106 4.14 -12.11 14.06
CA ALA A 106 4.80 -13.21 14.75
C ALA A 106 6.32 -13.24 14.53
N GLN A 107 6.80 -12.70 13.39
CA GLN A 107 8.21 -12.53 13.06
C GLN A 107 8.80 -11.20 13.54
N GLY A 108 8.08 -10.43 14.37
CA GLY A 108 8.54 -9.15 14.93
C GLY A 108 8.30 -7.94 14.05
N GLY A 109 7.54 -8.08 12.95
CA GLY A 109 7.15 -6.97 12.09
C GLY A 109 6.29 -5.94 12.84
N ARG A 110 6.51 -4.67 12.56
CA ARG A 110 5.77 -3.52 13.11
C ARG A 110 5.06 -2.71 12.05
N ALA A 111 5.43 -2.92 10.79
CA ALA A 111 4.81 -2.32 9.62
C ALA A 111 4.64 -3.37 8.52
N ALA A 112 3.80 -3.06 7.54
CA ALA A 112 3.71 -3.81 6.30
C ALA A 112 3.39 -2.86 5.13
N ALA A 113 4.07 -3.04 4.01
CA ALA A 113 3.77 -2.38 2.74
C ALA A 113 3.05 -3.36 1.82
N MET A 114 1.86 -3.00 1.36
CA MET A 114 1.00 -3.90 0.60
C MET A 114 0.64 -3.31 -0.76
N GLU A 115 0.87 -4.08 -1.82
CA GLU A 115 0.32 -3.76 -3.14
C GLU A 115 -1.20 -3.95 -3.13
N VAL A 116 -1.93 -2.90 -3.49
CA VAL A 116 -3.39 -2.91 -3.56
C VAL A 116 -3.82 -2.73 -5.00
N SER A 117 -4.20 -3.83 -5.66
CA SER A 117 -4.68 -3.81 -7.04
C SER A 117 -6.10 -3.23 -7.11
N SER A 118 -6.47 -2.67 -8.28
CA SER A 118 -7.84 -2.20 -8.52
C SER A 118 -8.88 -3.31 -8.41
N HIS A 119 -8.54 -4.51 -8.84
CA HIS A 119 -9.37 -5.70 -8.64
C HIS A 119 -9.62 -6.00 -7.16
N ALA A 120 -8.59 -5.91 -6.33
CA ALA A 120 -8.73 -6.15 -4.89
C ALA A 120 -9.64 -5.10 -4.21
N LEU A 121 -9.53 -3.84 -4.64
CA LEU A 121 -10.40 -2.75 -4.17
C LEU A 121 -11.85 -2.94 -4.61
N GLU A 122 -12.07 -3.34 -5.86
CA GLU A 122 -13.40 -3.55 -6.38
C GLU A 122 -14.08 -4.79 -5.78
N GLN A 123 -13.30 -5.85 -5.55
CA GLN A 123 -13.76 -7.10 -4.95
C GLN A 123 -13.85 -7.05 -3.41
N GLY A 124 -13.54 -5.92 -2.78
CA GLY A 124 -13.60 -5.75 -1.33
C GLY A 124 -12.59 -6.58 -0.53
N ARG A 125 -11.49 -7.05 -1.17
CA ARG A 125 -10.50 -7.89 -0.48
C ARG A 125 -9.78 -7.18 0.67
N VAL A 126 -9.77 -5.86 0.66
CA VAL A 126 -9.07 -5.02 1.63
C VAL A 126 -10.01 -4.19 2.52
N ASP A 127 -11.33 -4.33 2.37
CA ASP A 127 -12.32 -3.45 3.03
C ASP A 127 -12.27 -3.50 4.56
N ASN A 128 -11.90 -4.64 5.13
CA ASN A 128 -11.84 -4.83 6.59
C ASN A 128 -10.44 -4.63 7.19
N LEU A 129 -9.49 -4.12 6.41
CA LEU A 129 -8.15 -3.81 6.89
C LEU A 129 -8.08 -2.37 7.37
N THR A 130 -7.39 -2.12 8.46
CA THR A 130 -7.03 -0.77 8.92
C THR A 130 -5.73 -0.35 8.25
N MET A 131 -5.76 0.74 7.48
CA MET A 131 -4.58 1.26 6.78
C MET A 131 -4.10 2.55 7.42
N ALA A 132 -2.82 2.59 7.81
CA ALA A 132 -2.21 3.81 8.34
C ALA A 132 -1.94 4.84 7.23
N GLY A 133 -1.66 4.40 6.02
CA GLY A 133 -1.38 5.28 4.89
C GLY A 133 -1.68 4.64 3.54
N ALA A 134 -1.85 5.50 2.55
CA ALA A 134 -2.07 5.12 1.16
C ALA A 134 -1.11 5.86 0.22
N VAL A 135 -0.62 5.17 -0.82
CA VAL A 135 0.30 5.73 -1.82
C VAL A 135 -0.28 5.51 -3.21
N PHE A 136 -0.39 6.58 -3.99
CA PHE A 136 -0.76 6.56 -5.40
C PHE A 136 0.46 6.82 -6.28
N THR A 137 0.76 5.92 -7.21
CA THR A 137 1.92 6.04 -8.10
C THR A 137 1.58 6.65 -9.46
N ASN A 138 0.63 6.08 -10.19
CA ASN A 138 0.19 6.57 -11.51
C ASN A 138 -1.07 5.84 -11.99
N LEU A 139 -1.74 6.43 -13.01
CA LEU A 139 -2.84 5.82 -13.73
C LEU A 139 -2.58 5.87 -15.23
N THR A 140 -2.22 4.74 -15.83
CA THR A 140 -2.08 4.58 -17.28
C THR A 140 -3.04 3.49 -17.79
N ARG A 141 -3.19 3.38 -19.11
CA ARG A 141 -4.12 2.43 -19.72
C ARG A 141 -3.73 0.98 -19.40
N ASP A 142 -4.59 0.31 -18.63
CA ASP A 142 -4.44 -1.11 -18.26
C ASP A 142 -5.79 -1.64 -17.77
N HIS A 143 -6.00 -2.96 -17.75
CA HIS A 143 -7.18 -3.62 -17.18
C HIS A 143 -8.55 -3.10 -17.66
N LEU A 144 -8.64 -2.55 -18.89
CA LEU A 144 -9.91 -2.05 -19.43
C LEU A 144 -10.87 -3.16 -19.81
N ASP A 145 -10.39 -4.37 -20.05
CA ASP A 145 -11.17 -5.59 -20.20
C ASP A 145 -12.02 -5.90 -18.96
N TYR A 146 -11.52 -5.55 -17.78
CA TYR A 146 -12.22 -5.73 -16.51
C TYR A 146 -13.02 -4.49 -16.09
N HIS A 147 -12.44 -3.30 -16.13
CA HIS A 147 -13.06 -2.07 -15.61
C HIS A 147 -13.96 -1.36 -16.64
N GLY A 148 -13.83 -1.66 -17.92
CA GLY A 148 -14.60 -1.05 -19.01
C GLY A 148 -14.16 0.34 -19.43
N SER A 149 -13.71 1.20 -18.51
CA SER A 149 -13.23 2.56 -18.80
C SER A 149 -12.11 3.01 -17.87
N MET A 150 -11.36 4.05 -18.28
CA MET A 150 -10.33 4.66 -17.45
C MET A 150 -10.92 5.31 -16.20
N ASP A 151 -12.11 5.89 -16.30
CA ASP A 151 -12.80 6.51 -15.16
C ASP A 151 -13.18 5.48 -14.10
N ALA A 152 -13.73 4.34 -14.50
CA ALA A 152 -14.03 3.23 -13.59
C ALA A 152 -12.75 2.65 -12.95
N TYR A 153 -11.67 2.53 -13.74
CA TYR A 153 -10.38 2.07 -13.26
C TYR A 153 -9.78 3.04 -12.22
N GLY A 154 -9.83 4.33 -12.50
CA GLY A 154 -9.42 5.37 -11.55
C GLY A 154 -10.28 5.39 -10.28
N ALA A 155 -11.61 5.31 -10.43
CA ALA A 155 -12.55 5.26 -9.33
C ALA A 155 -12.31 4.05 -8.41
N ALA A 156 -12.00 2.88 -8.97
CA ALA A 156 -11.64 1.71 -8.19
C ALA A 156 -10.40 1.98 -7.31
N LYS A 157 -9.35 2.61 -7.86
CA LYS A 157 -8.13 2.96 -7.09
C LYS A 157 -8.41 4.05 -6.04
N ALA A 158 -9.26 5.02 -6.35
CA ALA A 158 -9.61 6.11 -5.43
C ALA A 158 -10.23 5.60 -4.12
N ARG A 159 -10.89 4.43 -4.10
CA ARG A 159 -11.45 3.82 -2.89
C ARG A 159 -10.43 3.66 -1.77
N LEU A 160 -9.15 3.45 -2.10
CA LEU A 160 -8.09 3.32 -1.09
C LEU A 160 -7.91 4.61 -0.29
N PHE A 161 -8.15 5.77 -0.90
CA PHE A 161 -7.89 7.10 -0.35
C PHE A 161 -9.09 7.72 0.37
N HIS A 162 -10.27 7.16 0.21
CA HIS A 162 -11.49 7.61 0.90
C HIS A 162 -11.81 6.82 2.18
N ARG A 163 -10.82 6.14 2.74
CA ARG A 163 -10.94 5.39 3.99
C ARG A 163 -10.81 6.36 5.17
N GLU A 164 -11.67 6.21 6.17
CA GLU A 164 -11.74 7.12 7.31
C GLU A 164 -10.55 7.01 8.28
N GLU A 165 -9.91 5.84 8.30
CA GLU A 165 -8.80 5.53 9.19
C GLU A 165 -7.41 5.97 8.70
N LEU A 166 -7.29 6.50 7.47
CA LEU A 166 -6.01 6.94 6.93
C LEU A 166 -5.45 8.12 7.74
N HIS A 167 -4.18 8.00 8.14
CA HIS A 167 -3.43 9.10 8.71
C HIS A 167 -2.81 9.98 7.63
N PHE A 168 -2.38 9.38 6.50
CA PHE A 168 -1.78 10.12 5.38
C PHE A 168 -2.11 9.49 4.02
N ALA A 169 -2.08 10.34 2.99
CA ALA A 169 -2.23 9.97 1.59
C ALA A 169 -1.08 10.59 0.77
N VAL A 170 -0.21 9.76 0.20
CA VAL A 170 0.90 10.17 -0.67
C VAL A 170 0.46 10.08 -2.13
N ILE A 171 0.51 11.19 -2.86
CA ILE A 171 -0.06 11.31 -4.21
C ILE A 171 0.99 11.80 -5.18
N ASN A 172 1.18 11.06 -6.28
CA ASN A 172 1.96 11.53 -7.43
C ASN A 172 1.27 12.72 -8.09
N PHE A 173 1.87 13.91 -7.97
CA PHE A 173 1.29 15.13 -8.52
C PHE A 173 1.69 15.39 -9.98
N ASP A 174 2.62 14.60 -10.53
CA ASP A 174 2.92 14.61 -11.97
C ASP A 174 1.87 13.87 -12.80
N ASP A 175 1.08 12.98 -12.15
CA ASP A 175 0.02 12.21 -12.81
C ASP A 175 -1.29 13.02 -12.84
N PRO A 176 -1.96 13.17 -14.00
CA PRO A 176 -3.22 13.92 -14.10
C PRO A 176 -4.33 13.38 -13.20
N PHE A 177 -4.44 12.06 -13.07
CA PHE A 177 -5.43 11.47 -12.15
C PHE A 177 -5.02 11.69 -10.68
N GLY A 178 -3.73 11.70 -10.37
CA GLY A 178 -3.23 12.04 -9.04
C GLY A 178 -3.66 13.44 -8.60
N ARG A 179 -3.61 14.43 -9.49
CA ARG A 179 -4.12 15.79 -9.22
C ARG A 179 -5.63 15.77 -8.93
N GLN A 180 -6.40 15.08 -9.76
CA GLN A 180 -7.85 14.94 -9.55
C GLN A 180 -8.15 14.24 -8.21
N LEU A 181 -7.45 13.15 -7.92
CA LEU A 181 -7.59 12.41 -6.66
C LEU A 181 -7.30 13.32 -5.45
N TYR A 182 -6.23 14.10 -5.50
CA TYR A 182 -5.86 15.03 -4.43
C TYR A 182 -6.98 16.03 -4.11
N GLU A 183 -7.67 16.55 -5.12
CA GLU A 183 -8.79 17.49 -4.94
C GLU A 183 -10.04 16.84 -4.32
N THR A 184 -10.18 15.50 -4.42
CA THR A 184 -11.30 14.77 -3.83
C THR A 184 -11.11 14.45 -2.33
N LEU A 185 -9.88 14.63 -1.82
CA LEU A 185 -9.57 14.33 -0.42
C LEU A 185 -10.01 15.49 0.46
N ASP A 186 -10.89 15.22 1.40
CA ASP A 186 -11.59 16.20 2.24
C ASP A 186 -10.79 16.69 3.47
N GLY A 187 -9.48 16.43 3.50
CA GLY A 187 -8.60 16.89 4.59
C GLY A 187 -8.71 16.08 5.88
N LYS A 188 -9.32 14.90 5.87
CA LYS A 188 -9.38 14.01 7.03
C LYS A 188 -8.05 13.36 7.37
N CYS A 189 -7.11 13.31 6.41
CA CYS A 189 -5.76 12.81 6.59
C CYS A 189 -4.74 13.83 6.07
N ASP A 190 -3.47 13.67 6.44
CA ASP A 190 -2.37 14.43 5.90
C ASP A 190 -2.21 14.13 4.40
N ARG A 191 -2.29 15.15 3.56
CA ARG A 191 -2.17 15.01 2.10
C ARG A 191 -0.78 15.41 1.67
N VAL A 192 -0.03 14.47 1.13
CA VAL A 192 1.37 14.63 0.75
C VAL A 192 1.50 14.43 -0.76
N ARG A 193 1.77 15.51 -1.49
CA ARG A 193 2.09 15.46 -2.91
C ARG A 193 3.58 15.22 -3.08
N TYR A 194 3.95 14.40 -4.04
CA TYR A 194 5.32 14.32 -4.50
C TYR A 194 5.40 14.55 -6.01
N SER A 195 6.50 15.12 -6.49
CA SER A 195 6.68 15.50 -7.88
C SER A 195 8.15 15.49 -8.32
N LEU A 196 8.39 15.11 -9.57
CA LEU A 196 9.68 15.31 -10.24
C LEU A 196 9.76 16.66 -10.96
N HIS A 197 8.61 17.30 -11.22
CA HIS A 197 8.51 18.45 -12.13
C HIS A 197 7.93 19.70 -11.48
N GLU A 198 7.11 19.57 -10.44
CA GLU A 198 6.46 20.69 -9.76
C GLU A 198 7.09 20.98 -8.40
N ALA A 199 7.72 22.15 -8.31
CA ALA A 199 8.13 22.73 -7.04
C ALA A 199 6.91 23.09 -6.17
N GLN A 200 7.14 23.22 -4.84
CA GLN A 200 6.10 23.57 -3.85
C GLN A 200 5.04 22.47 -3.60
N THR A 201 5.34 21.23 -3.97
CA THR A 201 4.66 20.06 -3.40
C THR A 201 5.27 19.76 -2.01
N GLU A 202 4.74 18.78 -1.28
CA GLU A 202 5.28 18.41 0.04
C GLU A 202 6.63 17.70 -0.06
N LEU A 203 6.95 17.10 -1.25
CA LEU A 203 8.29 16.57 -1.57
C LEU A 203 8.51 16.70 -3.08
N TRP A 204 9.55 17.41 -3.52
CA TRP A 204 9.86 17.56 -4.93
C TRP A 204 11.33 17.45 -5.27
N LEU A 205 11.62 17.02 -6.49
CA LEU A 205 12.96 16.94 -7.05
C LEU A 205 13.48 18.35 -7.40
N THR A 206 14.68 18.70 -6.94
CA THR A 206 15.35 19.97 -7.28
C THR A 206 16.52 19.78 -8.23
N GLU A 207 17.26 18.69 -8.09
CA GLU A 207 18.42 18.36 -8.92
C GLU A 207 18.44 16.86 -9.19
N PHE A 208 18.88 16.47 -10.39
CA PHE A 208 18.97 15.08 -10.81
C PHE A 208 20.26 14.85 -11.60
N ALA A 209 21.09 13.96 -11.14
CA ALA A 209 22.35 13.57 -11.78
C ALA A 209 22.37 12.04 -12.00
N PRO A 210 21.99 11.57 -13.20
CA PRO A 210 22.08 10.16 -13.54
C PRO A 210 23.53 9.71 -13.73
N SER A 211 23.80 8.46 -13.38
CA SER A 211 25.09 7.79 -13.62
C SER A 211 24.87 6.39 -14.18
N ILE A 212 25.94 5.72 -14.58
CA ILE A 212 25.90 4.34 -15.09
C ILE A 212 25.46 3.34 -13.98
N ASP A 213 25.76 3.65 -12.73
CA ASP A 213 25.49 2.79 -11.58
C ASP A 213 24.21 3.16 -10.81
N GLY A 214 23.49 4.23 -11.26
CA GLY A 214 22.31 4.71 -10.57
C GLY A 214 22.10 6.20 -10.75
N PHE A 215 21.76 6.90 -9.65
CA PHE A 215 21.60 8.36 -9.66
C PHE A 215 21.92 8.98 -8.31
N SER A 216 22.21 10.28 -8.34
CA SER A 216 22.08 11.18 -7.18
C SER A 216 21.08 12.27 -7.49
N ALA A 217 20.36 12.71 -6.47
CA ALA A 217 19.32 13.72 -6.58
C ALA A 217 19.28 14.59 -5.33
N SER A 218 18.88 15.85 -5.49
CA SER A 218 18.51 16.72 -4.37
C SER A 218 16.99 16.85 -4.37
N VAL A 219 16.39 16.76 -3.21
CA VAL A 219 14.95 16.95 -2.99
C VAL A 219 14.72 18.03 -1.96
N ASP A 220 13.57 18.70 -2.03
CA ASP A 220 13.16 19.73 -1.07
C ASP A 220 11.67 19.53 -0.72
N GLY A 221 11.20 20.13 0.35
CA GLY A 221 9.80 20.03 0.75
C GLY A 221 9.55 20.24 2.23
N LEU A 222 8.47 19.62 2.70
CA LEU A 222 7.99 19.73 4.08
C LEU A 222 9.06 19.33 5.12
N TRP A 223 9.96 18.42 4.76
CA TRP A 223 11.02 17.90 5.64
C TRP A 223 12.39 18.57 5.39
N GLY A 224 12.41 19.71 4.65
CA GLY A 224 13.63 20.42 4.29
C GLY A 224 14.33 19.83 3.07
N ARG A 225 15.48 20.40 2.74
CA ARG A 225 16.31 19.96 1.59
C ARG A 225 17.30 18.90 2.02
N PHE A 226 17.37 17.81 1.25
CA PHE A 226 18.31 16.72 1.47
C PHE A 226 18.68 15.99 0.17
N ASN A 227 19.74 15.18 0.19
CA ASN A 227 20.22 14.43 -0.94
C ASN A 227 19.77 12.97 -0.86
N VAL A 228 19.54 12.39 -2.02
CA VAL A 228 19.16 10.99 -2.20
C VAL A 228 20.08 10.37 -3.24
N SER A 229 20.57 9.17 -3.00
CA SER A 229 21.29 8.40 -4.00
C SER A 229 20.78 6.96 -4.03
N ALA A 230 20.69 6.37 -5.21
CA ALA A 230 20.24 4.99 -5.36
C ALA A 230 20.89 4.29 -6.55
N ARG A 231 21.17 3.00 -6.39
CA ARG A 231 21.75 2.14 -7.44
C ARG A 231 20.67 1.52 -8.31
N VAL A 232 19.79 2.37 -8.84
CA VAL A 232 18.70 1.99 -9.75
C VAL A 232 18.66 2.96 -10.93
N LEU A 233 18.25 2.50 -12.09
CA LEU A 233 18.25 3.26 -13.34
C LEU A 233 16.81 3.70 -13.69
N GLY A 234 16.71 4.81 -14.42
CA GLY A 234 15.46 5.33 -14.98
C GLY A 234 14.74 6.32 -14.07
N SER A 235 14.19 7.38 -14.66
CA SER A 235 13.45 8.45 -13.95
C SER A 235 12.22 7.94 -13.21
N PHE A 236 11.58 6.87 -13.72
CA PHE A 236 10.45 6.25 -13.03
C PHE A 236 10.84 5.68 -11.64
N ASN A 237 12.10 5.24 -11.46
CA ASN A 237 12.57 4.81 -10.15
C ASN A 237 12.82 5.99 -9.21
N VAL A 238 13.18 7.17 -9.72
CA VAL A 238 13.25 8.40 -8.90
C VAL A 238 11.86 8.70 -8.33
N SER A 239 10.82 8.68 -9.18
CA SER A 239 9.43 8.87 -8.75
C SER A 239 9.00 7.83 -7.70
N ASN A 240 9.31 6.55 -7.91
CA ASN A 240 9.00 5.48 -6.96
C ASN A 240 9.72 5.65 -5.61
N ILE A 241 10.97 6.12 -5.63
CA ILE A 241 11.74 6.40 -4.41
C ILE A 241 11.15 7.60 -3.66
N LEU A 242 10.80 8.69 -4.37
CA LEU A 242 10.12 9.83 -3.74
C LEU A 242 8.80 9.40 -3.08
N ALA A 243 8.01 8.57 -3.75
CA ALA A 243 6.77 8.02 -3.19
C ALA A 243 7.02 7.24 -1.89
N ALA A 244 8.04 6.38 -1.89
CA ALA A 244 8.40 5.58 -0.72
C ALA A 244 8.93 6.44 0.42
N MET A 245 9.79 7.42 0.12
CA MET A 245 10.32 8.36 1.11
C MET A 245 9.20 9.20 1.71
N ALA A 246 8.31 9.77 0.90
CA ALA A 246 7.16 10.51 1.38
C ALA A 246 6.30 9.69 2.35
N ALA A 247 6.06 8.40 2.04
CA ALA A 247 5.30 7.51 2.92
C ALA A 247 6.02 7.24 4.25
N VAL A 248 7.33 7.01 4.22
CA VAL A 248 8.15 6.72 5.42
C VAL A 248 8.29 7.98 6.30
N LEU A 249 8.49 9.14 5.69
CA LEU A 249 8.54 10.43 6.40
C LEU A 249 7.18 10.78 7.02
N SER A 250 6.07 10.47 6.35
CA SER A 250 4.70 10.66 6.89
C SER A 250 4.41 9.74 8.08
N LEU A 251 5.12 8.63 8.24
CA LEU A 251 5.07 7.80 9.45
C LEU A 251 5.85 8.39 10.64
N GLY A 252 6.48 9.56 10.46
CA GLY A 252 7.27 10.24 11.50
C GLY A 252 8.70 9.73 11.63
N VAL A 253 9.24 9.04 10.61
CA VAL A 253 10.66 8.68 10.58
C VAL A 253 11.48 9.95 10.30
N PRO A 254 12.51 10.27 11.14
CA PRO A 254 13.35 11.44 10.91
C PRO A 254 14.06 11.39 9.56
N VAL A 255 14.13 12.55 8.86
CA VAL A 255 14.74 12.66 7.53
C VAL A 255 16.21 12.23 7.53
N GLU A 256 16.94 12.49 8.61
CA GLU A 256 18.35 12.12 8.77
C GLU A 256 18.59 10.61 8.71
N ARG A 257 17.55 9.80 8.97
CA ARG A 257 17.61 8.35 8.84
C ARG A 257 17.21 7.85 7.44
N VAL A 258 16.42 8.63 6.73
CA VAL A 258 15.89 8.22 5.41
C VAL A 258 16.90 8.56 4.30
N GLN A 259 17.79 9.53 4.51
CA GLN A 259 18.79 9.98 3.53
C GLN A 259 20.13 9.20 3.59
N GLN A 260 20.30 8.25 4.49
CA GLN A 260 21.50 7.41 4.63
C GLN A 260 21.46 6.22 3.68
#